data_50af575d9050a02ff6a118139ddfbf9c
#
_entry.id   50af575d9050a02ff6a118139ddfbf9c
#
_cell.length_a   1.000
_cell.length_b   1.000
_cell.length_c   1.000
_cell.angle_alpha   90.00
_cell.angle_beta   90.00
_cell.angle_gamma   90.00
#
_symmetry.space_group_name_H-M   'P 1'
#
loop_
_entity.id
_entity.type
_entity.pdbx_description
1 polymer ?
#
loop_
_entity_poly.entity_id
_entity_poly.type
_entity_poly.pdbx_seq_one_letter_code
_entity_poly.pdbx_strand_id
1 'polypeptide(L)'
;MAGTKLDSSADVYQGQLFAFIGEDPIAFASSATLEVSVEEIDISNKMMGSWAGSLAGKRSYTLSSESLITRKEGAMSYDTLLKKMIEGAPIDFFFGEAASSDKDNFGGTFTPDKTKINYTGKVLITSLSVTSEAGQIAKCSASFKGFGALVPIEGSPVSVNSASVPAKA
;
A
#
# COMPACT_ATOMS: atom_id res chain seq x y z
N MET A 1 5.07 23.46 25.03
CA MET A 1 4.80 23.01 23.63
C MET A 1 3.44 23.48 23.22
N ALA A 2 3.33 24.22 22.14
CA ALA A 2 2.04 24.54 21.54
C ALA A 2 1.47 23.28 20.90
N GLY A 3 0.29 22.85 21.34
CA GLY A 3 -0.41 21.74 20.73
C GLY A 3 -0.86 22.12 19.30
N THR A 4 -0.78 21.19 18.38
CA THR A 4 -1.34 21.39 17.02
C THR A 4 -2.86 21.38 17.12
N LYS A 5 -3.47 22.48 16.69
CA LYS A 5 -4.93 22.55 16.59
C LYS A 5 -5.37 21.75 15.37
N LEU A 6 -6.15 20.71 15.59
CA LEU A 6 -6.75 19.91 14.52
C LEU A 6 -8.21 20.30 14.32
N ASP A 7 -8.61 20.43 13.07
CA ASP A 7 -9.98 20.67 12.65
C ASP A 7 -10.48 19.48 11.85
N SER A 8 -11.42 18.72 12.39
CA SER A 8 -11.94 17.51 11.75
C SER A 8 -12.65 17.77 10.42
N SER A 9 -13.07 18.99 10.14
CA SER A 9 -13.69 19.32 8.87
C SER A 9 -12.66 19.67 7.77
N ALA A 10 -11.48 20.13 8.16
CA ALA A 10 -10.41 20.55 7.24
C ALA A 10 -9.24 19.58 7.17
N ASP A 11 -8.93 18.90 8.30
CA ASP A 11 -7.72 18.11 8.44
C ASP A 11 -7.95 16.60 8.22
N VAL A 12 -9.21 16.17 8.14
CA VAL A 12 -9.54 14.78 7.83
C VAL A 12 -9.49 14.57 6.32
N TYR A 13 -8.69 13.58 5.90
CA TYR A 13 -8.62 13.20 4.50
C TYR A 13 -9.92 12.57 4.02
N GLN A 14 -10.57 13.17 3.04
CA GLN A 14 -11.83 12.72 2.45
C GLN A 14 -11.68 12.10 1.04
N GLY A 15 -10.44 11.97 0.56
CA GLY A 15 -10.14 11.41 -0.76
C GLY A 15 -10.15 9.87 -0.76
N GLN A 16 -10.04 9.33 -1.97
CA GLN A 16 -9.87 7.91 -2.18
C GLN A 16 -8.40 7.58 -2.38
N LEU A 17 -7.93 6.54 -1.69
CA LEU A 17 -6.59 5.99 -1.88
C LEU A 17 -6.68 4.79 -2.83
N PHE A 18 -5.78 4.77 -3.79
CA PHE A 18 -5.69 3.73 -4.81
C PHE A 18 -4.43 2.89 -4.62
N ALA A 19 -4.52 1.62 -5.00
CA ALA A 19 -3.37 0.76 -5.15
C ALA A 19 -3.00 0.66 -6.64
N PHE A 20 -1.77 1.03 -6.96
CA PHE A 20 -1.20 0.91 -8.30
C PHE A 20 -0.15 -0.20 -8.30
N ILE A 21 -0.17 -1.03 -9.31
CA ILE A 21 0.84 -2.05 -9.55
C ILE A 21 1.65 -1.64 -10.77
N GLY A 22 2.90 -1.25 -10.53
CA GLY A 22 3.66 -0.49 -11.50
C GLY A 22 3.12 0.94 -11.60
N GLU A 23 2.67 1.36 -12.75
CA GLU A 23 2.02 2.66 -12.98
C GLU A 23 0.50 2.55 -13.21
N ASP A 24 -0.02 1.33 -13.25
CA ASP A 24 -1.42 1.06 -13.53
C ASP A 24 -2.22 0.82 -12.25
N PRO A 25 -3.39 1.46 -12.09
CA PRO A 25 -4.27 1.18 -10.98
C PRO A 25 -4.86 -0.22 -11.10
N ILE A 26 -5.11 -0.88 -9.98
CA ILE A 26 -5.89 -2.13 -10.00
C ILE A 26 -7.28 -1.79 -10.53
N ALA A 27 -7.65 -2.43 -11.63
CA ALA A 27 -8.88 -2.11 -12.35
C ALA A 27 -10.12 -2.36 -11.49
N PHE A 28 -10.99 -1.37 -11.44
CA PHE A 28 -12.27 -1.44 -10.71
C PHE A 28 -12.12 -1.88 -9.25
N ALA A 29 -11.05 -1.45 -8.57
CA ALA A 29 -10.86 -1.73 -7.16
C ALA A 29 -11.99 -1.12 -6.33
N SER A 30 -12.62 -1.93 -5.50
CA SER A 30 -13.63 -1.50 -4.54
C SER A 30 -13.03 -1.18 -3.19
N SER A 31 -11.92 -1.81 -2.85
CA SER A 31 -11.16 -1.54 -1.64
C SER A 31 -9.67 -1.77 -1.83
N ALA A 32 -8.87 -1.04 -1.10
CA ALA A 32 -7.43 -1.25 -1.01
C ALA A 32 -6.97 -0.96 0.41
N THR A 33 -6.19 -1.86 0.98
CA THR A 33 -5.70 -1.75 2.36
C THR A 33 -4.21 -2.00 2.40
N LEU A 34 -3.48 -1.04 2.95
CA LEU A 34 -2.06 -1.18 3.26
C LEU A 34 -1.90 -1.34 4.77
N GLU A 35 -1.34 -2.45 5.19
CA GLU A 35 -1.06 -2.75 6.59
C GLU A 35 0.44 -2.84 6.81
N VAL A 36 0.94 -2.16 7.83
CA VAL A 36 2.35 -2.17 8.20
C VAL A 36 2.47 -2.71 9.62
N SER A 37 3.36 -3.66 9.83
CA SER A 37 3.60 -4.30 11.12
C SER A 37 5.07 -4.35 11.46
N VAL A 38 5.33 -4.38 12.76
CA VAL A 38 6.67 -4.53 13.35
C VAL A 38 6.64 -5.75 14.27
N GLU A 39 7.59 -6.62 14.10
CA GLU A 39 7.80 -7.75 15.02
C GLU A 39 8.30 -7.22 16.37
N GLU A 40 7.69 -7.68 17.43
CA GLU A 40 8.13 -7.38 18.78
C GLU A 40 9.11 -8.46 19.28
N ILE A 41 10.26 -8.04 19.78
CA ILE A 41 11.24 -8.91 20.41
C ILE A 41 11.19 -8.64 21.90
N ASP A 42 10.74 -9.61 22.68
CA ASP A 42 10.74 -9.52 24.14
C ASP A 42 12.16 -9.65 24.68
N ILE A 43 12.58 -8.64 25.44
CA ILE A 43 13.86 -8.58 26.14
C ILE A 43 13.70 -8.57 27.65
N SER A 44 12.50 -8.90 28.14
CA SER A 44 12.22 -8.93 29.58
C SER A 44 13.19 -9.85 30.33
N ASN A 45 13.73 -9.36 31.42
CA ASN A 45 14.65 -10.11 32.26
C ASN A 45 14.46 -9.75 33.73
N LYS A 46 15.10 -10.50 34.61
CA LYS A 46 14.96 -10.34 36.09
C LYS A 46 15.39 -8.96 36.61
N MET A 47 16.18 -8.23 35.84
CA MET A 47 16.68 -6.89 36.26
C MET A 47 15.70 -5.76 35.87
N MET A 48 14.66 -6.04 35.10
CA MET A 48 13.68 -5.04 34.67
C MET A 48 12.51 -4.87 35.65
N GLY A 49 12.48 -5.64 36.73
CA GLY A 49 11.43 -5.55 37.75
C GLY A 49 10.08 -6.04 37.22
N SER A 50 9.02 -5.28 37.53
CA SER A 50 7.63 -5.65 37.16
C SER A 50 7.23 -5.25 35.75
N TRP A 51 8.08 -4.59 34.99
CA TRP A 51 7.76 -4.08 33.66
C TRP A 51 8.42 -4.93 32.59
N ALA A 52 7.63 -5.26 31.54
CA ALA A 52 8.14 -5.92 30.36
C ALA A 52 8.93 -4.94 29.48
N GLY A 53 10.00 -5.42 28.87
CA GLY A 53 10.75 -4.67 27.88
C GLY A 53 10.66 -5.32 26.51
N SER A 54 10.50 -4.52 25.48
CA SER A 54 10.47 -5.01 24.10
C SER A 54 11.29 -4.12 23.17
N LEU A 55 11.84 -4.76 22.15
CA LEU A 55 12.54 -4.11 21.04
C LEU A 55 11.75 -4.32 19.74
N ALA A 56 11.83 -3.33 18.86
CA ALA A 56 11.29 -3.46 17.52
C ALA A 56 12.19 -4.38 16.68
N GLY A 57 11.61 -5.47 16.18
CA GLY A 57 12.25 -6.42 15.28
C GLY A 57 12.10 -6.04 13.82
N LYS A 58 11.86 -7.03 12.98
CA LYS A 58 11.65 -6.84 11.54
C LYS A 58 10.34 -6.12 11.26
N ARG A 59 10.38 -5.23 10.29
CA ARG A 59 9.20 -4.56 9.76
C ARG A 59 8.72 -5.29 8.53
N SER A 60 7.42 -5.39 8.39
CA SER A 60 6.78 -5.97 7.22
C SER A 60 5.53 -5.17 6.85
N TYR A 61 5.14 -5.25 5.61
CA TYR A 61 3.88 -4.67 5.16
C TYR A 61 3.18 -5.61 4.21
N THR A 62 1.86 -5.50 4.19
CA THR A 62 0.98 -6.23 3.30
C THR A 62 0.04 -5.25 2.62
N LEU A 63 -0.23 -5.49 1.35
CA LEU A 63 -1.24 -4.78 0.59
C LEU A 63 -2.32 -5.78 0.20
N SER A 64 -3.56 -5.43 0.39
CA SER A 64 -4.70 -6.21 -0.07
C SER A 64 -5.65 -5.34 -0.88
N SER A 65 -6.27 -5.92 -1.88
CA SER A 65 -7.22 -5.23 -2.74
C SER A 65 -8.35 -6.15 -3.17
N GLU A 66 -9.55 -5.62 -3.17
CA GLU A 66 -10.71 -6.24 -3.80
C GLU A 66 -11.09 -5.45 -5.05
N SER A 67 -11.33 -6.13 -6.14
CA SER A 67 -11.66 -5.52 -7.41
C SER A 67 -12.71 -6.32 -8.19
N LEU A 68 -13.38 -5.66 -9.09
CA LEU A 68 -14.25 -6.34 -10.07
C LEU A 68 -13.39 -6.88 -11.20
N ILE A 69 -13.77 -8.03 -11.74
CA ILE A 69 -13.03 -8.64 -12.84
C ILE A 69 -13.41 -7.96 -14.15
N THR A 70 -12.42 -7.54 -14.92
CA THR A 70 -12.59 -7.03 -16.27
C THR A 70 -11.83 -7.89 -17.28
N ARG A 71 -12.35 -7.98 -18.48
CA ARG A 71 -11.69 -8.61 -19.63
C ARG A 71 -11.05 -7.58 -20.56
N LYS A 72 -11.03 -6.32 -20.18
CA LYS A 72 -10.40 -5.27 -20.98
C LYS A 72 -8.91 -5.54 -21.07
N GLU A 73 -8.41 -5.64 -22.29
CA GLU A 73 -6.99 -5.84 -22.58
C GLU A 73 -6.18 -4.65 -22.05
N GLY A 74 -5.03 -4.92 -21.43
CA GLY A 74 -4.17 -3.91 -20.82
C GLY A 74 -4.59 -3.42 -19.43
N ALA A 75 -5.74 -3.84 -18.90
CA ALA A 75 -6.12 -3.50 -17.54
C ALA A 75 -5.41 -4.39 -16.51
N MET A 76 -5.07 -3.80 -15.36
CA MET A 76 -4.50 -4.54 -14.22
C MET A 76 -5.62 -5.30 -13.49
N SER A 77 -6.04 -6.41 -14.08
CA SER A 77 -7.08 -7.31 -13.59
C SER A 77 -6.50 -8.68 -13.23
N TYR A 78 -7.36 -9.62 -12.86
CA TYR A 78 -6.97 -10.97 -12.44
C TYR A 78 -5.95 -11.64 -13.37
N ASP A 79 -6.19 -11.62 -14.68
CA ASP A 79 -5.31 -12.30 -15.65
C ASP A 79 -3.90 -11.71 -15.69
N THR A 80 -3.79 -10.40 -15.61
CA THR A 80 -2.50 -9.70 -15.58
C THR A 80 -1.77 -9.94 -14.26
N LEU A 81 -2.50 -9.90 -13.14
CA LEU A 81 -1.96 -10.21 -11.82
C LEU A 81 -1.51 -11.66 -11.74
N LEU A 82 -2.26 -12.60 -12.30
CA LEU A 82 -1.89 -14.01 -12.31
C LEU A 82 -0.59 -14.26 -13.11
N LYS A 83 -0.43 -13.62 -14.27
CA LYS A 83 0.83 -13.69 -15.02
C LYS A 83 2.02 -13.19 -14.21
N LYS A 84 1.87 -12.03 -13.56
CA LYS A 84 2.91 -11.47 -12.68
C LYS A 84 3.21 -12.36 -11.47
N MET A 85 2.18 -13.01 -10.91
CA MET A 85 2.37 -13.96 -9.82
C MET A 85 3.16 -15.20 -10.26
N ILE A 86 2.90 -15.73 -11.45
CA ILE A 86 3.62 -16.88 -12.02
C ILE A 86 5.08 -16.52 -12.32
N GLU A 87 5.35 -15.30 -12.78
CA GLU A 87 6.72 -14.80 -12.99
C GLU A 87 7.53 -14.74 -11.70
N GLY A 88 6.86 -14.52 -10.56
CA GLY A 88 7.47 -14.57 -9.23
C GLY A 88 8.45 -13.43 -8.92
N ALA A 89 8.51 -12.40 -9.74
CA ALA A 89 9.38 -11.25 -9.53
C ALA A 89 8.73 -10.19 -8.64
N PRO A 90 9.50 -9.47 -7.78
CA PRO A 90 9.00 -8.33 -7.05
C PRO A 90 8.53 -7.23 -8.01
N ILE A 91 7.38 -6.65 -7.70
CA ILE A 91 6.73 -5.64 -8.53
C ILE A 91 6.67 -4.34 -7.74
N ASP A 92 6.98 -3.23 -8.41
CA ASP A 92 6.82 -1.92 -7.82
C ASP A 92 5.33 -1.62 -7.60
N PHE A 93 5.01 -1.03 -6.48
CA PHE A 93 3.65 -0.60 -6.18
C PHE A 93 3.63 0.84 -5.66
N PHE A 94 2.48 1.43 -5.80
CA PHE A 94 2.12 2.72 -5.23
C PHE A 94 0.82 2.59 -4.44
N PHE A 95 0.77 3.19 -3.28
CA PHE A 95 -0.46 3.34 -2.53
C PHE A 95 -0.64 4.79 -2.15
N GLY A 96 -1.69 5.42 -2.65
CA GLY A 96 -1.93 6.83 -2.39
C GLY A 96 -3.00 7.43 -3.29
N GLU A 97 -2.96 8.74 -3.40
CA GLU A 97 -3.90 9.49 -4.22
C GLU A 97 -3.64 9.31 -5.71
N ALA A 98 -4.70 9.30 -6.49
CA ALA A 98 -4.65 9.27 -7.94
C ALA A 98 -4.96 10.64 -8.51
N ALA A 99 -4.22 11.02 -9.55
CA ALA A 99 -4.60 12.10 -10.44
C ALA A 99 -5.53 11.52 -11.52
N SER A 100 -6.70 12.14 -11.71
CA SER A 100 -7.64 11.74 -12.75
C SER A 100 -7.63 12.75 -13.89
N SER A 101 -7.69 12.26 -15.12
CA SER A 101 -7.85 13.09 -16.30
C SER A 101 -9.27 13.67 -16.46
N ASP A 102 -10.24 13.06 -15.79
CA ASP A 102 -11.64 13.45 -15.81
C ASP A 102 -12.15 13.68 -14.39
N LYS A 103 -12.69 14.88 -14.12
CA LYS A 103 -13.21 15.26 -12.81
C LYS A 103 -14.49 14.51 -12.43
N ASP A 104 -15.23 14.03 -13.41
CA ASP A 104 -16.48 13.28 -13.19
C ASP A 104 -16.24 11.80 -12.96
N ASN A 105 -14.99 11.33 -13.07
CA ASN A 105 -14.51 9.99 -12.72
C ASN A 105 -15.27 8.81 -13.38
N PHE A 106 -15.98 9.05 -14.45
CA PHE A 106 -16.65 8.02 -15.19
C PHE A 106 -15.78 7.55 -16.37
N GLY A 107 -14.81 6.71 -16.09
CA GLY A 107 -13.97 6.10 -17.13
C GLY A 107 -12.72 6.88 -17.52
N GLY A 108 -12.27 7.80 -16.69
CA GLY A 108 -11.02 8.54 -16.89
C GLY A 108 -9.76 7.69 -16.69
N THR A 109 -8.62 8.23 -17.08
CA THR A 109 -7.32 7.64 -16.81
C THR A 109 -6.83 8.07 -15.43
N PHE A 110 -6.46 7.11 -14.60
CA PHE A 110 -5.92 7.34 -13.26
C PHE A 110 -4.43 7.08 -13.26
N THR A 111 -3.67 8.03 -12.73
CA THR A 111 -2.22 7.93 -12.55
C THR A 111 -1.83 8.26 -11.11
N PRO A 112 -0.72 7.72 -10.59
CA PRO A 112 -0.26 8.07 -9.25
C PRO A 112 0.06 9.56 -9.16
N ASP A 113 -0.50 10.24 -8.17
CA ASP A 113 -0.18 11.65 -7.91
C ASP A 113 1.00 11.73 -6.94
N LYS A 114 2.20 11.91 -7.50
CA LYS A 114 3.46 11.98 -6.73
C LYS A 114 3.62 13.26 -5.89
N THR A 115 2.71 14.22 -6.01
CA THR A 115 2.73 15.47 -5.23
C THR A 115 1.95 15.36 -3.94
N LYS A 116 1.21 14.27 -3.76
CA LYS A 116 0.36 14.01 -2.60
C LYS A 116 0.96 12.93 -1.69
N ILE A 117 0.24 12.59 -0.63
CA ILE A 117 0.62 11.52 0.29
C ILE A 117 0.58 10.18 -0.44
N ASN A 118 1.73 9.62 -0.66
CA ASN A 118 1.90 8.34 -1.36
C ASN A 118 2.97 7.49 -0.70
N TYR A 119 2.78 6.19 -0.77
CA TYR A 119 3.73 5.19 -0.29
C TYR A 119 4.12 4.29 -1.44
N THR A 120 5.41 4.02 -1.57
CA THR A 120 5.95 3.15 -2.61
C THR A 120 6.83 2.07 -2.01
N GLY A 121 6.96 1.00 -2.72
CA GLY A 121 7.84 -0.12 -2.38
C GLY A 121 7.71 -1.20 -3.41
N LYS A 122 8.17 -2.40 -3.04
CA LYS A 122 8.03 -3.59 -3.86
C LYS A 122 7.16 -4.61 -3.14
N VAL A 123 6.35 -5.32 -3.90
CA VAL A 123 5.49 -6.38 -3.39
C VAL A 123 5.62 -7.65 -4.22
N LEU A 124 5.38 -8.76 -3.57
CA LEU A 124 5.16 -10.07 -4.19
C LEU A 124 3.69 -10.42 -4.07
N ILE A 125 3.11 -10.93 -5.13
CA ILE A 125 1.73 -11.43 -5.10
C ILE A 125 1.73 -12.77 -4.37
N THR A 126 1.02 -12.86 -3.25
CA THR A 126 0.98 -14.06 -2.41
C THR A 126 -0.28 -14.87 -2.62
N SER A 127 -1.40 -14.23 -2.91
CA SER A 127 -2.62 -14.95 -3.24
C SER A 127 -3.52 -14.13 -4.16
N LEU A 128 -4.21 -14.85 -5.03
CA LEU A 128 -5.26 -14.34 -5.89
C LEU A 128 -6.45 -15.27 -5.77
N SER A 129 -7.62 -14.72 -5.54
CA SER A 129 -8.87 -15.49 -5.51
C SER A 129 -9.93 -14.84 -6.37
N VAL A 130 -10.73 -15.66 -7.00
CA VAL A 130 -11.88 -15.24 -7.79
C VAL A 130 -13.13 -15.80 -7.16
N THR A 131 -14.11 -14.95 -6.94
CA THR A 131 -15.42 -15.34 -6.46
C THR A 131 -16.45 -14.97 -7.52
N SER A 132 -17.22 -15.96 -7.96
CA SER A 132 -18.31 -15.77 -8.90
C SER A 132 -19.54 -16.52 -8.41
N GLU A 133 -20.60 -15.81 -8.20
CA GLU A 133 -21.90 -16.35 -7.76
C GLU A 133 -22.95 -16.07 -8.83
N ALA A 134 -23.95 -16.94 -8.96
CA ALA A 134 -25.03 -16.76 -9.91
C ALA A 134 -25.79 -15.46 -9.61
N GLY A 135 -25.92 -14.59 -10.63
CA GLY A 135 -26.59 -13.30 -10.50
C GLY A 135 -25.75 -12.19 -9.84
N GLN A 136 -24.49 -12.45 -9.51
CA GLN A 136 -23.56 -11.48 -8.94
C GLN A 136 -22.41 -11.16 -9.91
N ILE A 137 -21.80 -9.99 -9.70
CA ILE A 137 -20.61 -9.59 -10.44
C ILE A 137 -19.40 -10.34 -9.87
N ALA A 138 -18.60 -10.94 -10.75
CA ALA A 138 -17.39 -11.63 -10.35
C ALA A 138 -16.37 -10.67 -9.72
N LYS A 139 -15.80 -11.06 -8.60
CA LYS A 139 -14.82 -10.30 -7.82
C LYS A 139 -13.49 -11.02 -7.76
N CYS A 140 -12.43 -10.24 -7.70
CA CYS A 140 -11.07 -10.69 -7.45
C CYS A 140 -10.56 -10.11 -6.13
N SER A 141 -10.03 -10.96 -5.27
CA SER A 141 -9.28 -10.53 -4.10
C SER A 141 -7.80 -10.86 -4.30
N ALA A 142 -6.97 -9.86 -4.17
CA ALA A 142 -5.52 -9.98 -4.31
C ALA A 142 -4.83 -9.62 -2.99
N SER A 143 -3.87 -10.44 -2.58
CA SER A 143 -3.01 -10.17 -1.44
C SER A 143 -1.57 -10.11 -1.89
N PHE A 144 -0.87 -9.11 -1.39
CA PHE A 144 0.52 -8.84 -1.71
C PHE A 144 1.31 -8.73 -0.43
N LYS A 145 2.50 -9.27 -0.43
CA LYS A 145 3.45 -9.12 0.69
C LYS A 145 4.59 -8.22 0.30
N GLY A 146 4.94 -7.29 1.19
CA GLY A 146 6.04 -6.38 0.98
C GLY A 146 7.39 -7.07 0.83
N PHE A 147 8.18 -6.55 -0.08
CA PHE A 147 9.56 -6.94 -0.32
C PHE A 147 10.46 -5.72 -0.18
N GLY A 148 11.30 -5.71 0.86
CA GLY A 148 12.16 -4.57 1.16
C GLY A 148 11.47 -3.46 1.95
N ALA A 149 11.94 -2.24 1.79
CA ALA A 149 11.45 -1.09 2.53
C ALA A 149 10.22 -0.45 1.89
N LEU A 150 9.30 -0.02 2.74
CA LEU A 150 8.22 0.90 2.37
C LEU A 150 8.74 2.33 2.51
N VAL A 151 8.63 3.11 1.46
CA VAL A 151 9.15 4.48 1.40
C VAL A 151 8.02 5.47 1.11
N PRO A 152 7.84 6.52 1.94
CA PRO A 152 6.96 7.62 1.59
C PRO A 152 7.59 8.46 0.46
N ILE A 153 6.76 8.94 -0.47
CA ILE A 153 7.21 9.82 -1.56
C ILE A 153 7.14 11.28 -1.11
N GLU A 154 7.88 12.15 -1.79
CA GLU A 154 7.81 13.61 -1.58
C GLU A 154 6.36 14.10 -1.65
N GLY A 155 5.99 14.94 -0.70
CA GLY A 155 4.61 15.36 -0.45
C GLY A 155 3.97 14.64 0.74
N SER A 156 4.54 13.53 1.19
CA SER A 156 4.15 12.89 2.45
C SER A 156 4.62 13.70 3.65
N PRO A 157 3.83 13.78 4.72
CA PRO A 157 4.20 14.54 5.92
C PRO A 157 5.37 13.93 6.70
N VAL A 158 5.80 12.73 6.36
CA VAL A 158 6.91 12.05 7.02
C VAL A 158 8.17 12.15 6.17
N SER A 159 8.99 13.13 6.48
CA SER A 159 10.37 13.21 6.01
C SER A 159 11.21 12.18 6.76
N VAL A 160 11.57 11.09 6.11
CA VAL A 160 12.59 10.18 6.68
C VAL A 160 13.95 10.83 6.45
N ASN A 161 14.48 11.46 7.49
CA ASN A 161 15.86 11.88 7.49
C ASN A 161 16.72 10.62 7.39
N SER A 162 17.24 10.33 6.21
CA SER A 162 18.30 9.36 6.06
C SER A 162 19.53 9.93 6.74
N ALA A 163 19.75 9.56 8.00
CA ALA A 163 21.03 9.80 8.63
C ALA A 163 22.10 9.17 7.77
N SER A 164 22.85 10.00 7.05
CA SER A 164 24.05 9.60 6.37
C SER A 164 24.99 8.97 7.39
N VAL A 165 25.18 7.67 7.29
CA VAL A 165 26.26 6.99 8.02
C VAL A 165 27.55 7.62 7.51
N PRO A 166 28.35 8.29 8.34
CA PRO A 166 29.63 8.81 7.88
C PRO A 166 30.49 7.62 7.46
N ALA A 167 30.93 7.66 6.22
CA ALA A 167 31.91 6.71 5.74
C ALA A 167 33.15 6.81 6.64
N LYS A 168 33.46 5.73 7.33
CA LYS A 168 34.67 5.62 8.12
C LYS A 168 35.84 5.58 7.14
N ALA A 169 36.60 6.64 7.16
CA ALA A 169 37.88 6.69 6.48
C ALA A 169 38.85 5.64 7.03
#